data_1be6f0a134aa5ca8a5d50d92a230e797
#
_entry.id   1be6f0a134aa5ca8a5d50d92a230e797
#
_cell.length_a   1.000
_cell.length_b   1.000
_cell.length_c   1.000
_cell.angle_alpha   90.00
_cell.angle_beta   90.00
_cell.angle_gamma   90.00
#
_symmetry.space_group_name_H-M   'P 1'
#
loop_
_entity.id
_entity.type
_entity.pdbx_description
1 polymer ?
#
loop_
_entity_poly.entity_id
_entity_poly.type
_entity_poly.pdbx_seq_one_letter_code
_entity_poly.pdbx_strand_id
1 'polypeptide(L)'
;MAVSAADKKKLGKWIKQAREKKQPHLSQRQLALAVDITNASLSSIESGMIFPSEELLLKLIAQLQPPPELREKMLTLFAKAKGTSPPDINAELSKSPKLWGLIRQLIEADPSEEQILQIEQLICAGISAAGGTTNDIE
;
A
#
# COMPACT_ATOMS: atom_id res chain seq x y z
N MET A 1 9.35 -17.10 2.11
CA MET A 1 8.93 -17.16 3.51
C MET A 1 7.42 -17.10 3.62
N ALA A 2 6.86 -17.87 4.55
CA ALA A 2 5.43 -17.87 4.78
C ALA A 2 5.01 -16.59 5.49
N VAL A 3 3.85 -16.05 5.08
CA VAL A 3 3.26 -14.88 5.72
C VAL A 3 2.73 -15.28 7.10
N SER A 4 2.99 -14.48 8.12
CA SER A 4 2.56 -14.78 9.49
C SER A 4 1.04 -14.75 9.62
N ALA A 5 0.51 -15.51 10.58
CA ALA A 5 -0.92 -15.51 10.87
C ALA A 5 -1.40 -14.11 11.30
N ALA A 6 -0.57 -13.38 12.04
CA ALA A 6 -0.89 -12.02 12.48
C ALA A 6 -1.05 -11.07 11.29
N ASP A 7 -0.17 -11.15 10.30
CA ASP A 7 -0.24 -10.30 9.11
C ASP A 7 -1.46 -10.63 8.25
N LYS A 8 -1.78 -11.91 8.09
CA LYS A 8 -2.98 -12.34 7.38
C LYS A 8 -4.25 -11.78 8.01
N LYS A 9 -4.36 -11.87 9.32
CA LYS A 9 -5.51 -11.36 10.07
C LYS A 9 -5.62 -9.85 9.98
N LYS A 10 -4.49 -9.16 10.09
CA LYS A 10 -4.45 -7.69 10.05
C LYS A 10 -4.92 -7.17 8.69
N LEU A 11 -4.38 -7.71 7.62
CA LEU A 11 -4.78 -7.33 6.27
C LEU A 11 -6.25 -7.66 6.02
N GLY A 12 -6.68 -8.86 6.40
CA GLY A 12 -8.06 -9.29 6.26
C GLY A 12 -9.04 -8.38 6.98
N LYS A 13 -8.67 -7.96 8.19
CA LYS A 13 -9.49 -7.03 8.98
C LYS A 13 -9.61 -5.67 8.30
N TRP A 14 -8.51 -5.15 7.76
CA TRP A 14 -8.54 -3.87 7.05
C TRP A 14 -9.39 -3.94 5.79
N ILE A 15 -9.30 -5.04 5.03
CA ILE A 15 -10.13 -5.25 3.84
C ILE A 15 -11.61 -5.27 4.23
N LYS A 16 -11.96 -6.03 5.26
CA LYS A 16 -13.33 -6.11 5.75
C LYS A 16 -13.86 -4.76 6.21
N GLN A 17 -13.07 -4.03 7.00
CA GLN A 17 -13.45 -2.70 7.48
C GLN A 17 -13.66 -1.72 6.33
N ALA A 18 -12.78 -1.71 5.34
CA ALA A 18 -12.91 -0.84 4.19
C ALA A 18 -14.18 -1.17 3.40
N ARG A 19 -14.50 -2.46 3.24
CA ARG A 19 -15.71 -2.90 2.56
C ARG A 19 -16.97 -2.46 3.31
N GLU A 20 -17.00 -2.65 4.63
CA GLU A 20 -18.16 -2.30 5.46
C GLU A 20 -18.41 -0.80 5.53
N LYS A 21 -17.36 0.01 5.41
CA LYS A 21 -17.48 1.48 5.41
C LYS A 21 -17.83 2.07 4.05
N LYS A 22 -17.85 1.26 3.02
CA LYS A 22 -18.10 1.74 1.65
C LYS A 22 -19.53 2.25 1.50
N GLN A 23 -19.69 3.40 0.82
CA GLN A 23 -20.98 3.97 0.50
C GLN A 23 -21.12 4.13 -1.02
N PRO A 24 -22.15 3.54 -1.63
CA PRO A 24 -23.18 2.70 -1.00
C PRO A 24 -22.63 1.39 -0.48
N HIS A 25 -23.40 0.70 0.36
CA HIS A 25 -22.97 -0.53 1.01
C HIS A 25 -22.48 -1.57 -0.01
N LEU A 26 -21.33 -2.15 0.30
CA LEU A 26 -20.71 -3.18 -0.55
C LEU A 26 -20.68 -4.50 0.22
N SER A 27 -21.47 -5.46 -0.23
CA SER A 27 -21.49 -6.77 0.40
C SER A 27 -20.25 -7.59 0.04
N GLN A 28 -19.95 -8.60 0.84
CA GLN A 28 -18.85 -9.52 0.54
C GLN A 28 -19.01 -10.16 -0.85
N ARG A 29 -20.23 -10.57 -1.17
CA ARG A 29 -20.53 -11.18 -2.45
C ARG A 29 -20.30 -10.21 -3.62
N GLN A 30 -20.71 -8.96 -3.47
CA GLN A 30 -20.52 -7.94 -4.50
C GLN A 30 -19.04 -7.67 -4.74
N LEU A 31 -18.26 -7.55 -3.67
CA LEU A 31 -16.82 -7.34 -3.80
C LEU A 31 -16.14 -8.54 -4.46
N ALA A 32 -16.51 -9.75 -4.06
CA ALA A 32 -15.95 -10.97 -4.66
C ALA A 32 -16.19 -11.01 -6.17
N LEU A 33 -17.40 -10.69 -6.61
CA LEU A 33 -17.73 -10.61 -8.03
C LEU A 33 -16.88 -9.55 -8.75
N ALA A 34 -16.72 -8.39 -8.13
CA ALA A 34 -15.97 -7.27 -8.72
C ALA A 34 -14.49 -7.59 -8.96
N VAL A 35 -13.91 -8.43 -8.11
CA VAL A 35 -12.49 -8.82 -8.23
C VAL A 35 -12.31 -10.24 -8.78
N ASP A 36 -13.38 -10.83 -9.25
CA ASP A 36 -13.38 -12.13 -9.94
C ASP A 36 -12.86 -13.29 -9.07
N ILE A 37 -13.37 -13.37 -7.84
CA ILE A 37 -13.10 -14.49 -6.93
C ILE A 37 -14.41 -15.00 -6.34
N THR A 38 -14.36 -16.16 -5.71
CA THR A 38 -15.54 -16.70 -5.04
C THR A 38 -15.79 -15.98 -3.72
N ASN A 39 -17.05 -16.00 -3.27
CA ASN A 39 -17.39 -15.45 -1.97
C ASN A 39 -16.63 -16.16 -0.84
N ALA A 40 -16.45 -17.48 -0.97
CA ALA A 40 -15.69 -18.27 0.00
C ALA A 40 -14.23 -17.83 0.07
N SER A 41 -13.61 -17.54 -1.07
CA SER A 41 -12.23 -17.03 -1.12
C SER A 41 -12.11 -15.70 -0.42
N LEU A 42 -13.02 -14.77 -0.68
CA LEU A 42 -13.00 -13.47 -0.03
C LEU A 42 -13.23 -13.60 1.48
N SER A 43 -14.15 -14.45 1.88
CA SER A 43 -14.40 -14.74 3.30
C SER A 43 -13.14 -15.24 3.98
N SER A 44 -12.39 -16.12 3.35
CA SER A 44 -11.12 -16.64 3.88
C SER A 44 -10.05 -15.54 3.98
N ILE A 45 -10.02 -14.61 3.04
CA ILE A 45 -9.09 -13.46 3.09
C ILE A 45 -9.47 -12.54 4.25
N GLU A 46 -10.75 -12.19 4.38
CA GLU A 46 -11.23 -11.29 5.44
C GLU A 46 -11.05 -11.88 6.83
N SER A 47 -11.16 -13.20 6.96
CA SER A 47 -10.95 -13.87 8.25
C SER A 47 -9.48 -14.11 8.60
N GLY A 48 -8.57 -13.86 7.67
CA GLY A 48 -7.14 -14.03 7.88
C GLY A 48 -6.64 -15.44 7.69
N MET A 49 -7.39 -16.29 6.99
CA MET A 49 -6.95 -17.65 6.66
C MET A 49 -6.05 -17.67 5.44
N ILE A 50 -6.29 -16.77 4.48
CA ILE A 50 -5.55 -16.71 3.23
C ILE A 50 -5.01 -15.29 3.05
N PHE A 51 -3.76 -15.19 2.58
CA PHE A 51 -3.16 -13.90 2.21
C PHE A 51 -3.34 -13.72 0.70
N PRO A 52 -3.87 -12.57 0.24
CA PRO A 52 -4.09 -12.37 -1.19
C PRO A 52 -2.77 -12.23 -1.96
N SER A 53 -2.81 -12.53 -3.27
CA SER A 53 -1.71 -12.23 -4.15
C SER A 53 -1.62 -10.71 -4.37
N GLU A 54 -0.47 -10.24 -4.90
CA GLU A 54 -0.30 -8.83 -5.21
C GLU A 54 -1.38 -8.33 -6.18
N GLU A 55 -1.61 -9.08 -7.24
CA GLU A 55 -2.63 -8.74 -8.24
C GLU A 55 -4.01 -8.61 -7.62
N LEU A 56 -4.38 -9.57 -6.78
CA LEU A 56 -5.68 -9.56 -6.11
C LEU A 56 -5.80 -8.40 -5.13
N LEU A 57 -4.74 -8.13 -4.36
CA LEU A 57 -4.74 -7.01 -3.42
C LEU A 57 -4.95 -5.68 -4.15
N LEU A 58 -4.28 -5.48 -5.28
CA LEU A 58 -4.43 -4.26 -6.08
C LEU A 58 -5.86 -4.12 -6.61
N LYS A 59 -6.48 -5.23 -7.04
CA LYS A 59 -7.89 -5.23 -7.47
C LYS A 59 -8.82 -4.89 -6.33
N LEU A 60 -8.58 -5.44 -5.14
CA LEU A 60 -9.38 -5.15 -3.95
C LEU A 60 -9.28 -3.67 -3.58
N ILE A 61 -8.07 -3.10 -3.58
CA ILE A 61 -7.86 -1.69 -3.28
C ILE A 61 -8.58 -0.80 -4.30
N ALA A 62 -8.53 -1.16 -5.59
CA ALA A 62 -9.21 -0.40 -6.63
C ALA A 62 -10.72 -0.37 -6.42
N GLN A 63 -11.32 -1.46 -5.98
CA GLN A 63 -12.76 -1.53 -5.71
C GLN A 63 -13.15 -0.87 -4.38
N LEU A 64 -12.33 -1.06 -3.35
CA LEU A 64 -12.62 -0.53 -2.02
C LEU A 64 -12.36 0.96 -1.91
N GLN A 65 -11.41 1.47 -2.66
CA GLN A 65 -11.00 2.89 -2.61
C GLN A 65 -10.81 3.38 -1.17
N PRO A 66 -9.96 2.70 -0.37
CA PRO A 66 -9.76 3.09 1.01
C PRO A 66 -9.11 4.47 1.10
N PRO A 67 -9.20 5.13 2.26
CA PRO A 67 -8.47 6.39 2.46
C PRO A 67 -6.97 6.19 2.20
N PRO A 68 -6.26 7.23 1.73
CA PRO A 68 -4.84 7.12 1.39
C PRO A 68 -3.99 6.50 2.51
N GLU A 69 -4.27 6.85 3.76
CA GLU A 69 -3.54 6.32 4.91
C GLU A 69 -3.72 4.80 5.06
N LEU A 70 -4.94 4.30 4.89
CA LEU A 70 -5.21 2.87 4.97
C LEU A 70 -4.63 2.13 3.78
N ARG A 71 -4.75 2.72 2.58
CA ARG A 71 -4.16 2.16 1.37
C ARG A 71 -2.64 1.96 1.55
N GLU A 72 -1.96 2.98 2.05
CA GLU A 72 -0.52 2.91 2.31
C GLU A 72 -0.19 1.82 3.33
N LYS A 73 -0.96 1.72 4.39
CA LYS A 73 -0.78 0.67 5.41
C LYS A 73 -0.94 -0.73 4.82
N MET A 74 -1.94 -0.93 3.98
CA MET A 74 -2.19 -2.23 3.33
C MET A 74 -1.03 -2.63 2.42
N LEU A 75 -0.56 -1.71 1.60
CA LEU A 75 0.54 -1.97 0.67
C LEU A 75 1.87 -2.19 1.40
N THR A 76 2.13 -1.42 2.44
CA THR A 76 3.34 -1.57 3.26
C THR A 76 3.34 -2.91 4.01
N LEU A 77 2.22 -3.29 4.61
CA LEU A 77 2.10 -4.58 5.28
C LEU A 77 2.33 -5.73 4.30
N PHE A 78 1.74 -5.64 3.11
CA PHE A 78 1.91 -6.65 2.07
C PHE A 78 3.37 -6.80 1.68
N ALA A 79 4.04 -5.68 1.39
CA ALA A 79 5.45 -5.69 0.98
C ALA A 79 6.34 -6.28 2.07
N LYS A 80 6.14 -5.86 3.30
CA LYS A 80 6.89 -6.35 4.46
C LYS A 80 6.68 -7.85 4.65
N ALA A 81 5.44 -8.31 4.54
CA ALA A 81 5.11 -9.73 4.71
C ALA A 81 5.73 -10.59 3.60
N LYS A 82 5.81 -10.08 2.39
CA LYS A 82 6.39 -10.79 1.24
C LYS A 82 7.90 -10.57 1.09
N GLY A 83 8.49 -9.65 1.86
CA GLY A 83 9.91 -9.32 1.74
C GLY A 83 10.24 -8.56 0.46
N THR A 84 9.32 -7.73 -0.02
CA THR A 84 9.47 -6.94 -1.25
C THR A 84 9.20 -5.47 -0.97
N SER A 85 9.35 -4.63 -2.00
CA SER A 85 8.94 -3.24 -1.91
C SER A 85 7.43 -3.12 -2.16
N PRO A 86 6.77 -2.08 -1.61
CA PRO A 86 5.35 -1.86 -1.91
C PRO A 86 5.10 -1.75 -3.41
N PRO A 87 4.01 -2.35 -3.93
CA PRO A 87 3.73 -2.35 -5.37
C PRO A 87 3.65 -0.98 -6.01
N ASP A 88 3.06 0.00 -5.33
CA ASP A 88 2.96 1.37 -5.82
C ASP A 88 4.34 2.02 -5.95
N ILE A 89 5.22 1.77 -4.97
CA ILE A 89 6.59 2.27 -4.99
C ILE A 89 7.39 1.61 -6.10
N ASN A 90 7.28 0.28 -6.25
CA ASN A 90 7.96 -0.45 -7.31
C ASN A 90 7.62 0.09 -8.70
N ALA A 91 6.35 0.36 -8.95
CA ALA A 91 5.90 0.88 -10.24
C ALA A 91 6.56 2.22 -10.57
N GLU A 92 6.67 3.11 -9.59
CA GLU A 92 7.27 4.42 -9.80
C GLU A 92 8.80 4.34 -9.87
N LEU A 93 9.42 3.51 -9.02
CA LEU A 93 10.88 3.33 -9.02
C LEU A 93 11.39 2.80 -10.36
N SER A 94 10.66 1.92 -11.00
CA SER A 94 11.09 1.36 -12.29
C SER A 94 11.21 2.42 -13.39
N LYS A 95 10.58 3.57 -13.21
CA LYS A 95 10.60 4.67 -14.16
C LYS A 95 11.74 5.65 -13.94
N SER A 96 12.43 5.61 -12.81
CA SER A 96 13.43 6.62 -12.46
C SER A 96 14.72 6.02 -11.91
N PRO A 97 15.78 5.93 -12.77
CA PRO A 97 17.09 5.48 -12.30
C PRO A 97 17.69 6.38 -11.20
N LYS A 98 17.35 7.67 -11.20
CA LYS A 98 17.83 8.60 -10.16
C LYS A 98 17.30 8.24 -8.78
N LEU A 99 16.03 7.85 -8.70
CA LEU A 99 15.44 7.40 -7.43
C LEU A 99 16.12 6.14 -6.92
N TRP A 100 16.46 5.21 -7.79
CA TRP A 100 17.24 4.03 -7.43
C TRP A 100 18.57 4.40 -6.79
N GLY A 101 19.27 5.38 -7.36
CA GLY A 101 20.53 5.87 -6.82
C GLY A 101 20.38 6.46 -5.43
N LEU A 102 19.38 7.28 -5.23
CA LEU A 102 19.08 7.88 -3.92
C LEU A 102 18.78 6.83 -2.87
N ILE A 103 17.99 5.82 -3.22
CA ILE A 103 17.63 4.74 -2.28
C ILE A 103 18.87 3.93 -1.90
N ARG A 104 19.75 3.63 -2.86
CA ARG A 104 21.02 2.95 -2.55
C ARG A 104 21.87 3.75 -1.59
N GLN A 105 21.97 5.06 -1.79
CA GLN A 105 22.71 5.95 -0.90
C GLN A 105 22.13 5.92 0.52
N LEU A 106 20.81 5.93 0.64
CA LEU A 106 20.13 5.85 1.93
C LEU A 106 20.41 4.52 2.63
N ILE A 107 20.35 3.42 1.88
CA ILE A 107 20.62 2.08 2.44
C ILE A 107 22.07 1.99 2.93
N GLU A 108 23.01 2.48 2.13
CA GLU A 108 24.45 2.47 2.50
C GLU A 108 24.76 3.33 3.71
N ALA A 109 24.07 4.46 3.84
CA ALA A 109 24.25 5.38 4.96
C ALA A 109 23.66 4.82 6.26
N ASP A 110 22.75 3.87 6.18
CA ASP A 110 22.07 3.25 7.33
C ASP A 110 21.57 4.30 8.33
N PRO A 111 20.68 5.21 7.91
CA PRO A 111 20.26 6.32 8.76
C PRO A 111 19.44 5.86 9.97
N SER A 112 19.59 6.57 11.09
CA SER A 112 18.78 6.35 12.28
C SER A 112 17.33 6.80 12.03
N GLU A 113 16.43 6.40 12.90
CA GLU A 113 15.03 6.82 12.81
C GLU A 113 14.88 8.34 12.85
N GLU A 114 15.69 9.01 13.68
CA GLU A 114 15.71 10.47 13.77
C GLU A 114 16.15 11.10 12.45
N GLN A 115 17.21 10.56 11.83
CA GLN A 115 17.68 11.02 10.54
C GLN A 115 16.64 10.81 9.44
N ILE A 116 15.95 9.69 9.45
CA ILE A 116 14.86 9.41 8.51
C ILE A 116 13.76 10.45 8.66
N LEU A 117 13.40 10.80 9.89
CA LEU A 117 12.38 11.82 10.15
C LEU A 117 12.82 13.19 9.62
N GLN A 118 14.10 13.56 9.80
CA GLN A 118 14.65 14.80 9.26
C GLN A 118 14.58 14.83 7.73
N ILE A 119 14.91 13.71 7.09
CA ILE A 119 14.83 13.56 5.63
C ILE A 119 13.39 13.73 5.16
N GLU A 120 12.44 13.11 5.86
CA GLU A 120 11.01 13.24 5.56
C GLU A 120 10.57 14.70 5.59
N GLN A 121 10.98 15.45 6.61
CA GLN A 121 10.65 16.87 6.73
C GLN A 121 11.22 17.69 5.57
N LEU A 122 12.44 17.41 5.16
CA LEU A 122 13.09 18.08 4.03
C LEU A 122 12.36 17.78 2.71
N ILE A 123 11.95 16.53 2.51
CA ILE A 123 11.21 16.13 1.32
C ILE A 123 9.87 16.85 1.26
N CYS A 124 9.13 16.89 2.35
CA CYS A 124 7.83 17.56 2.42
C CYS A 124 7.96 19.06 2.11
N ALA A 125 8.97 19.72 2.68
CA ALA A 125 9.23 21.15 2.42
C ALA A 125 9.62 21.38 0.96
N GLY A 126 10.49 20.52 0.41
CA GLY A 126 10.93 20.61 -0.97
C GLY A 126 9.80 20.40 -1.98
N ILE A 127 8.93 19.44 -1.73
CA ILE A 127 7.79 19.16 -2.60
C ILE A 127 6.80 20.32 -2.57
N SER A 128 6.52 20.89 -1.40
CA SER A 128 5.61 22.03 -1.28
C SER A 128 6.15 23.26 -2.04
N ALA A 129 7.44 23.53 -1.93
CA ALA A 129 8.09 24.63 -2.64
C ALA A 129 8.07 24.41 -4.16
N ALA A 130 8.43 23.18 -4.59
CA ALA A 130 8.43 22.81 -6.01
C ALA A 130 7.03 22.88 -6.62
N GLY A 131 6.02 22.43 -5.88
CA GLY A 131 4.62 22.49 -6.31
C GLY A 131 4.15 23.91 -6.54
N GLY A 132 4.48 24.82 -5.61
CA GLY A 132 4.15 26.23 -5.74
C GLY A 132 4.85 26.87 -6.95
N THR A 133 6.12 26.56 -7.15
CA THR A 133 6.91 27.06 -8.29
C THR A 133 6.34 26.56 -9.61
N THR A 134 5.96 25.29 -9.69
CA THR A 134 5.39 24.70 -10.89
C THR A 134 4.08 25.37 -11.25
N ASN A 135 3.23 25.63 -10.27
CA ASN A 135 1.95 26.27 -10.47
C ASN A 135 2.11 27.72 -10.99
N ASP A 136 3.15 28.42 -10.54
CA ASP A 136 3.42 29.78 -10.99
C ASP A 136 3.84 29.84 -12.45
N ILE A 137 4.45 28.79 -12.97
CA ILE A 137 4.91 28.70 -14.36
C ILE A 137 3.71 28.48 -15.30
N GLU A 138 2.73 27.74 -14.86
CA GLU A 138 1.54 27.47 -15.65
C GLU A 138 0.61 28.67 -15.71
#